data_8642713674cd2f5ad1f5bafaa64581a2
#
_entry.id   8642713674cd2f5ad1f5bafaa64581a2
#
_cell.length_a   1.000
_cell.length_b   1.000
_cell.length_c   1.000
_cell.angle_alpha   90.00
_cell.angle_beta   90.00
_cell.angle_gamma   90.00
#
_symmetry.space_group_name_H-M   'P 1'
#
loop_
_entity.id
_entity.type
_entity.pdbx_description
1 polymer ?
#
loop_
_entity_poly.entity_id
_entity_poly.type
_entity_poly.pdbx_seq_one_letter_code
_entity_poly.pdbx_strand_id
1 'polypeptide(L)'
;MQLAIKTVFGVESAPAVGSITVLNVPGPTIEAAFNARLSAIEISWETATEYAEYFILRDGVPIARSAGSGITDRLCTGKHVYTVRGVTPEGYYGDSAPIHAFLAIENAVLGAVEDGAPWLKLRLRRGERPAHDGSYSAQVDYVHYYGRTKPEPYTCGMEDASHDFAFTLRDAAQMDALRGLLGSAVVYKDCWGDVVIGVLGNIQAAHGRARDVQFTVVETDHRQEISYE
;
A
#
# COMPACT_ATOMS: atom_id res chain seq x y z
N MET A 1 -39.40 -5.87 8.23
CA MET A 1 -39.29 -4.39 8.37
C MET A 1 -40.65 -3.79 8.07
N GLN A 2 -41.18 -2.93 8.96
CA GLN A 2 -42.42 -2.21 8.71
C GLN A 2 -42.06 -0.78 8.36
N LEU A 3 -42.54 -0.27 7.25
CA LEU A 3 -42.35 1.10 6.81
C LEU A 3 -43.68 1.82 6.83
N ALA A 4 -43.79 2.95 7.54
CA ALA A 4 -44.91 3.83 7.52
C ALA A 4 -44.46 5.22 7.07
N ILE A 5 -45.20 5.85 6.16
CA ILE A 5 -44.96 7.23 5.71
C ILE A 5 -45.91 8.16 6.43
N LYS A 6 -45.35 9.15 7.11
CA LYS A 6 -46.13 10.22 7.78
C LYS A 6 -46.19 11.44 6.89
N THR A 7 -47.40 11.91 6.57
CA THR A 7 -47.58 13.14 5.80
C THR A 7 -47.35 14.38 6.67
N VAL A 8 -47.15 15.53 6.04
CA VAL A 8 -46.96 16.81 6.72
C VAL A 8 -48.18 17.18 7.61
N PHE A 9 -49.35 16.57 7.36
CA PHE A 9 -50.57 16.79 8.14
C PHE A 9 -50.78 15.74 9.27
N GLY A 10 -49.76 14.92 9.55
CA GLY A 10 -49.81 13.97 10.66
C GLY A 10 -50.64 12.69 10.39
N VAL A 11 -51.12 12.49 9.18
CA VAL A 11 -51.79 11.26 8.79
C VAL A 11 -50.76 10.20 8.48
N GLU A 12 -50.80 9.10 9.22
CA GLU A 12 -49.93 7.93 8.96
C GLU A 12 -50.61 7.02 7.93
N SER A 13 -49.81 6.55 6.95
CA SER A 13 -50.29 5.48 6.07
C SER A 13 -50.44 4.19 6.85
N ALA A 14 -51.34 3.29 6.42
CA ALA A 14 -51.33 1.92 6.93
C ALA A 14 -49.93 1.33 6.71
N PRO A 15 -49.40 0.61 7.71
CA PRO A 15 -48.07 0.00 7.57
C PRO A 15 -48.05 -1.00 6.42
N ALA A 16 -47.18 -0.79 5.45
CA ALA A 16 -46.95 -1.79 4.41
C ALA A 16 -46.02 -2.88 4.98
N VAL A 17 -46.50 -4.11 5.02
CA VAL A 17 -45.70 -5.27 5.40
C VAL A 17 -45.14 -5.87 4.12
N GLY A 18 -43.85 -5.70 3.92
CA GLY A 18 -43.09 -6.35 2.85
C GLY A 18 -42.11 -7.36 3.44
N SER A 19 -41.96 -8.51 2.83
CA SER A 19 -40.84 -9.43 3.11
C SER A 19 -39.62 -8.99 2.30
N ILE A 20 -38.49 -8.72 2.96
CA ILE A 20 -37.21 -8.52 2.31
C ILE A 20 -36.49 -9.87 2.39
N THR A 21 -36.25 -10.49 1.25
CA THR A 21 -35.36 -11.65 1.18
C THR A 21 -33.94 -11.12 1.19
N VAL A 22 -33.21 -11.37 2.27
CA VAL A 22 -31.77 -11.10 2.33
C VAL A 22 -31.07 -12.26 1.62
N LEU A 23 -30.52 -12.00 0.45
CA LEU A 23 -29.69 -12.97 -0.25
C LEU A 23 -28.35 -13.03 0.51
N ASN A 24 -28.10 -14.14 1.18
CA ASN A 24 -26.80 -14.41 1.79
C ASN A 24 -25.91 -15.09 0.74
N VAL A 25 -25.00 -14.34 0.14
CA VAL A 25 -24.01 -14.87 -0.79
C VAL A 25 -22.82 -15.37 0.04
N PRO A 26 -22.49 -16.69 0.00
CA PRO A 26 -21.35 -17.21 0.76
C PRO A 26 -20.05 -16.56 0.28
N GLY A 27 -19.24 -16.06 1.19
CA GLY A 27 -17.93 -15.50 0.84
C GLY A 27 -16.92 -16.58 0.43
N PRO A 28 -15.84 -16.20 -0.26
CA PRO A 28 -14.73 -17.11 -0.54
C PRO A 28 -14.05 -17.61 0.74
N THR A 29 -13.45 -18.79 0.67
CA THR A 29 -12.52 -19.26 1.71
C THR A 29 -11.12 -18.79 1.36
N ILE A 30 -10.44 -18.09 2.26
CA ILE A 30 -9.14 -17.48 1.98
C ILE A 30 -8.02 -18.10 2.79
N GLU A 31 -6.84 -18.12 2.18
CA GLU A 31 -5.57 -18.45 2.81
C GLU A 31 -4.58 -17.32 2.58
N ALA A 32 -3.73 -17.06 3.56
CA ALA A 32 -2.65 -16.09 3.44
C ALA A 32 -1.35 -16.71 3.94
N ALA A 33 -0.30 -16.64 3.14
CA ALA A 33 1.01 -17.18 3.46
C ALA A 33 2.10 -16.13 3.26
N PHE A 34 3.09 -16.16 4.14
CA PHE A 34 4.31 -15.37 3.96
C PHE A 34 5.22 -16.03 2.93
N ASN A 35 5.62 -15.27 1.92
CA ASN A 35 6.65 -15.66 0.97
C ASN A 35 7.95 -14.90 1.24
N ALA A 36 8.92 -15.57 1.88
CA ALA A 36 10.20 -14.99 2.22
C ALA A 36 11.04 -14.56 1.01
N ARG A 37 10.89 -15.23 -0.14
CA ARG A 37 11.60 -14.90 -1.38
C ARG A 37 11.09 -13.59 -1.98
N LEU A 38 9.80 -13.42 -1.96
CA LEU A 38 9.12 -12.24 -2.50
C LEU A 38 9.02 -11.11 -1.48
N SER A 39 9.36 -11.34 -0.19
CA SER A 39 9.12 -10.41 0.90
C SER A 39 7.71 -9.83 0.82
N ALA A 40 6.72 -10.72 0.67
CA ALA A 40 5.33 -10.40 0.38
C ALA A 40 4.38 -11.37 1.07
N ILE A 41 3.11 -11.01 1.14
CA ILE A 41 2.04 -11.92 1.54
C ILE A 41 1.34 -12.42 0.28
N GLU A 42 1.32 -13.72 0.09
CA GLU A 42 0.52 -14.39 -0.93
C GLU A 42 -0.86 -14.69 -0.35
N ILE A 43 -1.89 -14.24 -1.04
CA ILE A 43 -3.29 -14.44 -0.68
C ILE A 43 -3.92 -15.26 -1.79
N SER A 44 -4.51 -16.38 -1.43
CA SER A 44 -5.26 -17.25 -2.33
C SER A 44 -6.65 -17.50 -1.78
N TRP A 45 -7.59 -17.83 -2.64
CA TRP A 45 -8.96 -18.14 -2.24
C TRP A 45 -9.58 -19.20 -3.11
N GLU A 46 -10.52 -19.90 -2.50
CA GLU A 46 -11.38 -20.87 -3.16
C GLU A 46 -12.84 -20.50 -2.92
N THR A 47 -13.69 -20.84 -3.87
CA THR A 47 -15.12 -20.59 -3.77
C THR A 47 -15.92 -21.65 -4.51
N ALA A 48 -17.10 -21.98 -3.95
CA ALA A 48 -18.11 -22.78 -4.63
C ALA A 48 -19.12 -21.90 -5.38
N THR A 49 -19.11 -20.58 -5.16
CA THR A 49 -19.99 -19.61 -5.81
C THR A 49 -19.29 -19.03 -7.02
N GLU A 50 -20.01 -18.83 -8.12
CA GLU A 50 -19.49 -18.15 -9.30
C GLU A 50 -19.49 -16.64 -9.07
N TYR A 51 -18.28 -16.06 -9.05
CA TYR A 51 -18.05 -14.64 -8.95
C TYR A 51 -17.46 -14.11 -10.26
N ALA A 52 -17.87 -12.91 -10.65
CA ALA A 52 -17.31 -12.23 -11.84
C ALA A 52 -15.92 -11.66 -11.53
N GLU A 53 -15.73 -11.20 -10.29
CA GLU A 53 -14.49 -10.57 -9.83
C GLU A 53 -14.35 -10.62 -8.32
N TYR A 54 -13.13 -10.32 -7.87
CA TYR A 54 -12.79 -10.28 -6.45
C TYR A 54 -12.08 -8.96 -6.12
N PHE A 55 -12.46 -8.36 -4.99
CA PHE A 55 -11.73 -7.27 -4.36
C PHE A 55 -10.99 -7.80 -3.15
N ILE A 56 -9.73 -7.49 -3.07
CA ILE A 56 -8.88 -7.86 -1.95
C ILE A 56 -8.71 -6.65 -1.06
N LEU A 57 -9.13 -6.79 0.20
CA LEU A 57 -9.07 -5.73 1.19
C LEU A 57 -7.95 -6.04 2.18
N ARG A 58 -7.13 -5.03 2.46
CA ARG A 58 -6.15 -5.02 3.54
C ARG A 58 -6.59 -3.97 4.56
N ASP A 59 -6.81 -4.40 5.80
CA ASP A 59 -7.30 -3.56 6.89
C ASP A 59 -8.60 -2.79 6.55
N GLY A 60 -9.46 -3.42 5.72
CA GLY A 60 -10.72 -2.85 5.26
C GLY A 60 -10.63 -1.97 4.01
N VAL A 61 -9.43 -1.70 3.50
CA VAL A 61 -9.18 -0.89 2.29
C VAL A 61 -8.96 -1.82 1.10
N PRO A 62 -9.69 -1.65 -0.03
CA PRO A 62 -9.48 -2.45 -1.23
C PRO A 62 -8.13 -2.07 -1.88
N ILE A 63 -7.23 -3.03 -1.99
CA ILE A 63 -5.88 -2.86 -2.51
C ILE A 63 -5.66 -3.49 -3.89
N ALA A 64 -6.52 -4.42 -4.28
CA ALA A 64 -6.41 -5.08 -5.58
C ALA A 64 -7.77 -5.58 -6.05
N ARG A 65 -7.90 -5.71 -7.37
CA ARG A 65 -9.01 -6.33 -8.08
C ARG A 65 -8.47 -7.48 -8.92
N SER A 66 -9.09 -8.63 -8.88
CA SER A 66 -8.64 -9.83 -9.59
C SER A 66 -9.83 -10.63 -10.12
N ALA A 67 -9.68 -11.20 -11.31
CA ALA A 67 -10.57 -12.24 -11.83
C ALA A 67 -10.03 -13.65 -11.55
N GLY A 68 -8.82 -13.76 -10.97
CA GLY A 68 -8.17 -15.02 -10.61
C GLY A 68 -8.49 -15.46 -9.19
N SER A 69 -7.72 -16.42 -8.69
CA SER A 69 -7.87 -17.03 -7.37
C SER A 69 -6.74 -16.68 -6.39
N GLY A 70 -5.95 -15.65 -6.67
CA GLY A 70 -4.87 -15.23 -5.79
C GLY A 70 -4.19 -13.94 -6.24
N ILE A 71 -3.54 -13.28 -5.28
CA ILE A 71 -2.67 -12.13 -5.50
C ILE A 71 -1.44 -12.20 -4.59
N THR A 72 -0.46 -11.35 -4.87
CA THR A 72 0.71 -11.14 -4.02
C THR A 72 0.75 -9.69 -3.56
N ASP A 73 0.57 -9.45 -2.25
CA ASP A 73 0.74 -8.12 -1.67
C ASP A 73 2.21 -7.87 -1.35
N ARG A 74 2.86 -7.07 -2.19
CA ARG A 74 4.27 -6.68 -2.07
C ARG A 74 4.49 -5.40 -1.28
N LEU A 75 3.44 -4.59 -1.09
CA LEU A 75 3.55 -3.26 -0.51
C LEU A 75 3.24 -3.22 0.99
N CYS A 76 3.05 -4.39 1.62
CA CYS A 76 2.82 -4.50 3.05
C CYS A 76 4.10 -4.77 3.84
N THR A 77 4.06 -4.47 5.13
CA THR A 77 4.98 -4.94 6.15
C THR A 77 4.25 -5.04 7.50
N GLY A 78 4.72 -5.92 8.40
CA GLY A 78 4.08 -6.07 9.70
C GLY A 78 2.81 -6.91 9.67
N LYS A 79 1.85 -6.57 10.52
CA LYS A 79 0.62 -7.34 10.75
C LYS A 79 -0.57 -6.68 10.06
N HIS A 80 -1.24 -7.43 9.21
CA HIS A 80 -2.44 -6.98 8.48
C HIS A 80 -3.58 -7.99 8.59
N VAL A 81 -4.79 -7.49 8.33
CA VAL A 81 -6.01 -8.28 8.21
C VAL A 81 -6.47 -8.24 6.76
N TYR A 82 -6.64 -9.41 6.16
CA TYR A 82 -7.11 -9.53 4.79
C TYR A 82 -8.52 -10.10 4.74
N THR A 83 -9.31 -9.57 3.80
CA THR A 83 -10.63 -10.06 3.44
C THR A 83 -10.74 -10.06 1.92
N VAL A 84 -11.35 -11.09 1.35
CA VAL A 84 -11.65 -11.16 -0.08
C VAL A 84 -13.14 -11.05 -0.26
N ARG A 85 -13.56 -10.06 -1.04
CA ARG A 85 -14.94 -9.81 -1.45
C ARG A 85 -15.14 -10.34 -2.85
N GLY A 86 -15.95 -11.35 -3.03
CA GLY A 86 -16.42 -11.81 -4.33
C GLY A 86 -17.67 -11.05 -4.75
N VAL A 87 -17.73 -10.61 -6.02
CA VAL A 87 -18.89 -9.94 -6.61
C VAL A 87 -19.46 -10.82 -7.72
N THR A 88 -20.76 -11.15 -7.62
CA THR A 88 -21.44 -11.96 -8.65
C THR A 88 -21.75 -11.13 -9.89
N PRO A 89 -22.05 -11.76 -11.04
CA PRO A 89 -22.45 -11.04 -12.26
C PRO A 89 -23.67 -10.11 -12.06
N GLU A 90 -24.54 -10.41 -11.10
CA GLU A 90 -25.71 -9.59 -10.77
C GLU A 90 -25.40 -8.46 -9.80
N GLY A 91 -24.13 -8.31 -9.35
CA GLY A 91 -23.70 -7.25 -8.43
C GLY A 91 -23.92 -7.56 -6.94
N TYR A 92 -24.28 -8.78 -6.58
CA TYR A 92 -24.29 -9.20 -5.18
C TYR A 92 -22.88 -9.54 -4.72
N TYR A 93 -22.59 -9.37 -3.44
CA TYR A 93 -21.26 -9.67 -2.91
C TYR A 93 -21.30 -10.58 -1.68
N GLY A 94 -20.22 -11.33 -1.51
CA GLY A 94 -19.97 -12.13 -0.34
C GLY A 94 -18.53 -11.92 0.15
N ASP A 95 -18.39 -11.62 1.43
CA ASP A 95 -17.09 -11.41 2.06
C ASP A 95 -16.60 -12.72 2.71
N SER A 96 -15.30 -12.99 2.55
CA SER A 96 -14.64 -14.06 3.28
C SER A 96 -14.59 -13.76 4.78
N ALA A 97 -14.35 -14.77 5.60
CA ALA A 97 -13.88 -14.55 6.96
C ALA A 97 -12.53 -13.79 6.91
N PRO A 98 -12.28 -12.83 7.84
CA PRO A 98 -11.01 -12.13 7.88
C PRO A 98 -9.88 -13.07 8.31
N ILE A 99 -8.73 -12.96 7.66
CA ILE A 99 -7.51 -13.70 8.02
C ILE A 99 -6.38 -12.73 8.42
N HIS A 100 -5.66 -13.09 9.48
CA HIS A 100 -4.50 -12.34 9.92
C HIS A 100 -3.25 -12.88 9.26
N ALA A 101 -2.44 -12.00 8.68
CA ALA A 101 -1.14 -12.32 8.15
C ALA A 101 -0.06 -11.40 8.72
N PHE A 102 1.14 -11.91 8.82
CA PHE A 102 2.29 -11.18 9.35
C PHE A 102 3.49 -11.32 8.42
N LEU A 103 4.01 -10.18 7.97
CA LEU A 103 5.22 -10.09 7.17
C LEU A 103 6.38 -9.61 8.04
N ALA A 104 7.26 -10.52 8.42
CA ALA A 104 8.52 -10.18 9.06
C ALA A 104 9.62 -10.02 8.00
N ILE A 105 10.27 -8.86 7.98
CA ILE A 105 11.42 -8.58 7.13
C ILE A 105 12.66 -8.60 8.01
N GLU A 106 13.59 -9.49 7.72
CA GLU A 106 14.85 -9.61 8.50
C GLU A 106 15.89 -8.55 8.12
N ASN A 107 15.86 -8.13 6.86
CA ASN A 107 16.79 -7.16 6.29
C ASN A 107 16.02 -6.13 5.49
N ALA A 108 16.59 -4.92 5.35
CA ALA A 108 16.03 -3.96 4.43
C ALA A 108 16.07 -4.49 2.99
N VAL A 109 15.00 -4.22 2.24
CA VAL A 109 14.86 -4.60 0.84
C VAL A 109 14.39 -3.42 0.00
N LEU A 110 14.88 -3.35 -1.23
CA LEU A 110 14.46 -2.38 -2.24
C LEU A 110 14.09 -3.13 -3.51
N GLY A 111 13.01 -2.77 -4.15
CA GLY A 111 12.60 -3.36 -5.43
C GLY A 111 11.73 -2.42 -6.23
N ALA A 112 11.48 -2.72 -7.49
CA ALA A 112 10.47 -2.01 -8.26
C ALA A 112 9.07 -2.25 -7.68
N VAL A 113 8.19 -1.27 -7.84
CA VAL A 113 6.78 -1.39 -7.43
C VAL A 113 6.06 -2.49 -8.21
N GLU A 114 6.49 -2.73 -9.46
CA GLU A 114 5.90 -3.71 -10.35
C GLU A 114 5.99 -5.14 -9.81
N ASP A 115 4.94 -5.91 -10.06
CA ASP A 115 4.87 -7.31 -9.65
C ASP A 115 5.94 -8.18 -10.32
N GLY A 116 6.44 -9.15 -9.55
CA GLY A 116 7.45 -10.11 -10.05
C GLY A 116 8.88 -9.59 -10.07
N ALA A 117 9.13 -8.30 -9.90
CA ALA A 117 10.48 -7.75 -9.84
C ALA A 117 11.27 -8.32 -8.65
N PRO A 118 12.57 -8.62 -8.81
CA PRO A 118 13.39 -9.15 -7.73
C PRO A 118 13.65 -8.07 -6.67
N TRP A 119 13.77 -8.53 -5.41
CA TRP A 119 14.19 -7.67 -4.31
C TRP A 119 15.71 -7.60 -4.21
N LEU A 120 16.23 -6.39 -4.10
CA LEU A 120 17.60 -6.11 -3.72
C LEU A 120 17.69 -6.13 -2.19
N LYS A 121 18.41 -7.08 -1.63
CA LYS A 121 18.66 -7.15 -0.18
C LYS A 121 19.74 -6.16 0.21
N LEU A 122 19.39 -5.21 1.07
CA LEU A 122 20.27 -4.17 1.56
C LEU A 122 20.85 -4.61 2.91
N ARG A 123 22.17 -4.40 3.10
CA ARG A 123 22.83 -4.67 4.37
C ARG A 123 23.08 -3.38 5.12
N LEU A 124 22.76 -3.39 6.41
CA LEU A 124 23.08 -2.27 7.27
C LEU A 124 24.59 -1.97 7.23
N ARG A 125 24.91 -0.71 7.03
CA ARG A 125 26.27 -0.22 7.08
C ARG A 125 26.80 -0.30 8.52
N ARG A 126 28.01 -0.80 8.72
CA ARG A 126 28.67 -0.69 10.03
C ARG A 126 29.05 0.78 10.25
N GLY A 127 28.41 1.46 11.21
CA GLY A 127 28.69 2.84 11.56
C GLY A 127 27.56 3.47 12.34
N GLU A 128 27.78 4.69 12.80
CA GLU A 128 26.92 5.44 13.71
C GLU A 128 25.75 6.16 13.03
N ARG A 129 25.60 6.03 11.71
CA ARG A 129 24.52 6.72 10.99
C ARG A 129 23.30 5.82 10.83
N PRO A 130 22.09 6.38 11.01
CA PRO A 130 20.88 5.67 10.63
C PRO A 130 20.97 5.25 9.15
N ALA A 131 20.44 4.08 8.86
CA ALA A 131 20.39 3.56 7.50
C ALA A 131 19.34 4.30 6.64
N HIS A 132 18.46 5.05 7.29
CA HIS A 132 17.33 5.76 6.71
C HIS A 132 17.10 7.09 7.43
N ASP A 133 17.18 8.19 6.69
CA ASP A 133 16.87 9.54 7.15
C ASP A 133 15.76 10.12 6.27
N GLY A 134 14.64 10.54 6.87
CA GLY A 134 13.53 11.20 6.18
C GLY A 134 13.61 12.72 6.28
N SER A 135 13.37 13.43 5.19
CA SER A 135 13.23 14.88 5.11
C SER A 135 11.85 15.23 4.56
N TYR A 136 11.09 16.00 5.30
CA TYR A 136 9.73 16.40 4.97
C TYR A 136 9.64 17.91 4.88
N SER A 137 9.05 18.42 3.81
CA SER A 137 8.83 19.87 3.64
C SER A 137 7.45 20.13 3.05
N ALA A 138 6.75 21.12 3.62
CA ALA A 138 5.50 21.61 3.04
C ALA A 138 5.82 22.71 2.02
N GLN A 139 5.09 22.71 0.91
CA GLN A 139 5.17 23.83 -0.06
C GLN A 139 4.35 25.00 0.49
N VAL A 140 5.05 26.07 0.87
CA VAL A 140 4.47 27.29 1.43
C VAL A 140 4.91 28.49 0.62
N ASP A 141 3.95 29.18 0.01
CA ASP A 141 4.16 30.47 -0.64
C ASP A 141 3.93 31.60 0.37
N TYR A 142 4.85 32.57 0.41
CA TYR A 142 4.75 33.73 1.29
C TYR A 142 4.42 34.98 0.49
N VAL A 143 3.23 35.55 0.75
CA VAL A 143 2.78 36.79 0.07
C VAL A 143 2.99 37.97 1.01
N HIS A 144 3.72 38.98 0.53
CA HIS A 144 3.96 40.24 1.22
C HIS A 144 2.93 41.29 0.82
N TYR A 145 2.12 41.72 1.76
CA TYR A 145 1.16 42.81 1.55
C TYR A 145 1.72 44.12 2.03
N TYR A 146 1.44 45.19 1.27
CA TYR A 146 1.82 46.54 1.66
C TYR A 146 1.18 46.92 3.03
N GLY A 147 2.00 47.43 3.96
CA GLY A 147 1.56 47.83 5.30
C GLY A 147 1.56 46.70 6.33
N ARG A 148 1.90 45.45 5.96
CA ARG A 148 2.11 44.37 6.93
C ARG A 148 3.61 44.16 7.18
N THR A 149 3.95 43.88 8.43
CA THR A 149 5.37 43.63 8.84
C THR A 149 5.81 42.19 8.60
N LYS A 150 4.88 41.26 8.39
CA LYS A 150 5.14 39.84 8.14
C LYS A 150 4.32 39.35 6.95
N PRO A 151 4.88 38.41 6.16
CA PRO A 151 4.15 37.80 5.07
C PRO A 151 3.02 36.94 5.57
N GLU A 152 2.02 36.68 4.72
CA GLU A 152 0.96 35.72 4.93
C GLU A 152 1.32 34.41 4.22
N PRO A 153 1.33 33.26 4.93
CA PRO A 153 1.63 31.97 4.34
C PRO A 153 0.41 31.41 3.60
N TYR A 154 0.62 30.91 2.40
CA TYR A 154 -0.36 30.16 1.64
C TYR A 154 0.17 28.74 1.43
N THR A 155 -0.54 27.74 1.94
CA THR A 155 -0.20 26.33 1.76
C THR A 155 -1.12 25.72 0.73
N CYS A 156 -0.57 24.98 -0.22
CA CYS A 156 -1.36 24.23 -1.22
C CYS A 156 -1.71 22.81 -0.75
N GLY A 157 -1.28 22.42 0.47
CA GLY A 157 -1.48 21.07 1.02
C GLY A 157 -0.57 20.00 0.38
N MET A 158 0.42 20.42 -0.43
CA MET A 158 1.43 19.51 -0.96
C MET A 158 2.61 19.41 0.00
N GLU A 159 3.06 18.18 0.21
CA GLU A 159 4.25 17.86 0.99
C GLU A 159 5.27 17.20 0.06
N ASP A 160 6.51 17.63 0.16
CA ASP A 160 7.64 16.96 -0.47
C ASP A 160 8.34 16.12 0.60
N ALA A 161 8.43 14.82 0.37
CA ALA A 161 9.15 13.92 1.22
C ALA A 161 10.29 13.25 0.44
N SER A 162 11.47 13.24 1.02
CA SER A 162 12.62 12.54 0.48
C SER A 162 13.32 11.75 1.56
N HIS A 163 13.80 10.58 1.20
CA HIS A 163 14.42 9.64 2.10
C HIS A 163 15.82 9.30 1.62
N ASP A 164 16.80 9.55 2.48
CA ASP A 164 18.20 9.22 2.22
C ASP A 164 18.55 7.91 2.91
N PHE A 165 19.07 7.00 2.13
CA PHE A 165 19.44 5.65 2.58
C PHE A 165 20.94 5.42 2.47
N ALA A 166 21.52 4.74 3.46
CA ALA A 166 22.91 4.38 3.48
C ALA A 166 23.09 2.88 3.81
N PHE A 167 23.53 2.10 2.83
CA PHE A 167 23.69 0.65 2.94
C PHE A 167 25.01 0.16 2.36
N THR A 168 25.30 -1.12 2.61
CA THR A 168 26.42 -1.83 1.99
C THR A 168 25.87 -2.90 1.06
N LEU A 169 26.32 -2.90 -0.19
CA LEU A 169 26.01 -3.94 -1.16
C LEU A 169 27.06 -5.05 -1.13
N ARG A 170 26.61 -6.27 -1.40
CA ARG A 170 27.45 -7.46 -1.35
C ARG A 170 28.45 -7.53 -2.51
N ASP A 171 27.98 -7.24 -3.73
CA ASP A 171 28.72 -7.51 -4.95
C ASP A 171 28.37 -6.53 -6.08
N ALA A 172 28.99 -6.70 -7.25
CA ALA A 172 28.76 -5.88 -8.42
C ALA A 172 27.35 -6.04 -8.98
N ALA A 173 26.82 -7.26 -8.96
CA ALA A 173 25.50 -7.53 -9.51
C ALA A 173 24.40 -6.78 -8.75
N GLN A 174 24.53 -6.64 -7.42
CA GLN A 174 23.64 -5.81 -6.63
C GLN A 174 23.75 -4.31 -6.97
N MET A 175 24.96 -3.83 -7.28
CA MET A 175 25.15 -2.45 -7.72
C MET A 175 24.50 -2.20 -9.09
N ASP A 176 24.66 -3.14 -10.01
CA ASP A 176 24.04 -3.03 -11.34
C ASP A 176 22.51 -3.13 -11.23
N ALA A 177 21.98 -3.98 -10.35
CA ALA A 177 20.56 -4.04 -10.04
C ALA A 177 20.04 -2.71 -9.44
N LEU A 178 20.76 -2.11 -8.50
CA LEU A 178 20.41 -0.81 -7.93
C LEU A 178 20.40 0.29 -9.00
N ARG A 179 21.41 0.31 -9.87
CA ARG A 179 21.46 1.27 -10.98
C ARG A 179 20.33 1.08 -11.98
N GLY A 180 19.90 -0.16 -12.20
CA GLY A 180 18.76 -0.47 -13.06
C GLY A 180 17.44 0.07 -12.54
N LEU A 181 17.34 0.38 -11.24
CA LEU A 181 16.17 0.99 -10.63
C LEU A 181 16.18 2.54 -10.67
N LEU A 182 17.28 3.16 -11.11
CA LEU A 182 17.41 4.62 -11.14
C LEU A 182 16.31 5.26 -12.03
N GLY A 183 15.58 6.20 -11.47
CA GLY A 183 14.44 6.85 -12.12
C GLY A 183 13.16 6.04 -12.19
N SER A 184 13.17 4.84 -11.63
CA SER A 184 11.97 3.98 -11.55
C SER A 184 11.23 4.16 -10.24
N ALA A 185 9.94 3.83 -10.24
CA ALA A 185 9.15 3.71 -9.02
C ALA A 185 9.62 2.48 -8.24
N VAL A 186 10.02 2.71 -7.00
CA VAL A 186 10.56 1.68 -6.10
C VAL A 186 9.79 1.62 -4.79
N VAL A 187 9.87 0.49 -4.14
CA VAL A 187 9.43 0.30 -2.78
C VAL A 187 10.61 -0.16 -1.92
N TYR A 188 10.84 0.57 -0.84
CA TYR A 188 11.75 0.21 0.22
C TYR A 188 10.94 -0.35 1.39
N LYS A 189 11.47 -1.40 2.03
CA LYS A 189 10.92 -1.94 3.28
C LYS A 189 12.05 -2.39 4.20
N ASP A 190 11.83 -2.27 5.51
CA ASP A 190 12.81 -2.70 6.49
C ASP A 190 12.23 -3.53 7.64
N CYS A 191 13.11 -3.95 8.54
CA CYS A 191 12.76 -4.75 9.70
C CYS A 191 12.12 -3.95 10.85
N TRP A 192 12.11 -2.64 10.77
CA TRP A 192 11.43 -1.75 11.75
C TRP A 192 9.98 -1.46 11.38
N GLY A 193 9.58 -1.84 10.17
CA GLY A 193 8.21 -1.67 9.68
C GLY A 193 8.04 -0.49 8.75
N ASP A 194 9.11 0.21 8.39
CA ASP A 194 9.04 1.31 7.44
C ASP A 194 8.79 0.80 6.02
N VAL A 195 7.88 1.47 5.33
CA VAL A 195 7.62 1.28 3.90
C VAL A 195 7.67 2.64 3.24
N VAL A 196 8.58 2.81 2.29
CA VAL A 196 8.71 4.03 1.49
C VAL A 196 8.49 3.69 0.03
N ILE A 197 7.55 4.36 -0.62
CA ILE A 197 7.23 4.19 -2.03
C ILE A 197 7.52 5.51 -2.74
N GLY A 198 8.36 5.46 -3.77
CA GLY A 198 8.76 6.69 -4.45
C GLY A 198 9.64 6.41 -5.65
N VAL A 199 10.27 7.43 -6.16
CA VAL A 199 11.20 7.35 -7.30
C VAL A 199 12.64 7.38 -6.79
N LEU A 200 13.45 6.42 -7.23
CA LEU A 200 14.87 6.38 -6.94
C LEU A 200 15.58 7.47 -7.73
N GLY A 201 16.02 8.54 -7.02
CA GLY A 201 16.56 9.74 -7.63
C GLY A 201 18.06 9.72 -7.84
N ASN A 202 18.85 9.51 -6.79
CA ASN A 202 20.30 9.63 -6.82
C ASN A 202 20.97 8.42 -6.19
N ILE A 203 22.12 8.02 -6.74
CA ILE A 203 22.96 6.96 -6.20
C ILE A 203 24.39 7.45 -6.12
N GLN A 204 24.97 7.40 -4.91
CA GLN A 204 26.39 7.64 -4.67
C GLN A 204 27.02 6.34 -4.19
N ALA A 205 28.14 5.95 -4.75
CA ALA A 205 28.81 4.73 -4.40
C ALA A 205 30.29 4.97 -4.06
N ALA A 206 30.74 4.47 -2.92
CA ALA A 206 32.14 4.42 -2.58
C ALA A 206 32.76 3.11 -3.11
N HIS A 207 33.86 3.24 -3.84
CA HIS A 207 34.59 2.09 -4.36
C HIS A 207 35.64 1.64 -3.34
N GLY A 208 35.46 0.43 -2.81
CA GLY A 208 36.35 -0.19 -1.83
C GLY A 208 36.13 -1.70 -1.73
N ARG A 209 36.66 -2.34 -0.67
CA ARG A 209 36.37 -3.74 -0.36
C ARG A 209 34.90 -4.01 -0.07
N ALA A 210 34.22 -3.05 0.57
CA ALA A 210 32.79 -2.99 0.74
C ALA A 210 32.25 -1.93 -0.24
N ARG A 211 31.10 -2.19 -0.84
CA ARG A 211 30.45 -1.26 -1.74
C ARG A 211 29.40 -0.50 -0.95
N ASP A 212 29.87 0.54 -0.26
CA ASP A 212 28.96 1.42 0.45
C ASP A 212 28.24 2.31 -0.55
N VAL A 213 26.93 2.34 -0.44
CA VAL A 213 26.08 3.14 -1.30
C VAL A 213 25.21 4.09 -0.46
N GLN A 214 24.95 5.23 -1.02
CA GLN A 214 23.94 6.17 -0.55
C GLN A 214 23.00 6.43 -1.72
N PHE A 215 21.71 6.43 -1.45
CA PHE A 215 20.71 6.75 -2.47
C PHE A 215 19.52 7.46 -1.85
N THR A 216 18.85 8.25 -2.68
CA THR A 216 17.68 9.03 -2.27
C THR A 216 16.45 8.50 -2.98
N VAL A 217 15.37 8.32 -2.24
CA VAL A 217 14.04 8.05 -2.80
C VAL A 217 13.15 9.26 -2.50
N VAL A 218 12.61 9.84 -3.55
CA VAL A 218 11.60 10.90 -3.43
C VAL A 218 10.25 10.21 -3.34
N GLU A 219 9.56 10.40 -2.23
CA GLU A 219 8.27 9.79 -1.98
C GLU A 219 7.23 10.27 -2.99
N THR A 220 6.37 9.40 -3.42
CA THR A 220 5.29 9.71 -4.36
C THR A 220 3.97 9.23 -3.79
N ASP A 221 2.88 9.91 -4.14
CA ASP A 221 1.52 9.48 -3.77
C ASP A 221 1.16 8.20 -4.55
N HIS A 222 1.61 7.07 -4.05
CA HIS A 222 1.28 5.77 -4.59
C HIS A 222 0.12 5.18 -3.79
N ARG A 223 -1.10 5.40 -4.27
CA ARG A 223 -2.29 4.81 -3.66
C ARG A 223 -2.48 3.40 -4.21
N GLN A 224 -2.41 2.43 -3.32
CA GLN A 224 -2.79 1.06 -3.61
C GLN A 224 -4.32 0.87 -3.57
N GLU A 225 -5.03 1.83 -3.00
CA GLU A 225 -6.48 1.83 -2.92
C GLU A 225 -7.11 1.91 -4.31
N ILE A 226 -8.03 1.01 -4.58
CA ILE A 226 -8.83 0.97 -5.81
C ILE A 226 -10.28 1.29 -5.48
N SER A 227 -10.97 2.01 -6.39
CA SER A 227 -12.40 2.28 -6.24
C SER A 227 -13.24 1.08 -6.67
N TYR A 228 -14.43 0.97 -6.07
CA TYR A 228 -15.47 0.00 -6.46
C TYR A 228 -16.31 0.56 -7.63
N GLU A 229 -15.70 0.92 -8.75
CA GLU A 229 -16.46 1.33 -9.92
C GLU A 229 -16.92 0.13 -10.76
#